data_5a8f7f0840c46d972ca468614318c3ec
#
_entry.id   5a8f7f0840c46d972ca468614318c3ec
#
_cell.length_a   1.000
_cell.length_b   1.000
_cell.length_c   1.000
_cell.angle_alpha   90.00
_cell.angle_beta   90.00
_cell.angle_gamma   90.00
#
_symmetry.space_group_name_H-M   'P 1'
#
loop_
_entity.id
_entity.type
_entity.pdbx_description
1 polymer ?
#
loop_
_entity_poly.entity_id
_entity_poly.type
_entity_poly.pdbx_seq_one_letter_code
_entity_poly.pdbx_strand_id
1 'polypeptide(L)'
;MTKHRFSRRDVLNSATALAATVFASPLRAAAPEASAITPALVEAAKKEGKLAFYTAMDLAFAERLAKTFEERFPGVAVRVERSGAERIFTRIAQEYGGNINVVDVVNTADQAHCIVWKRNGWLAPYLPEEVAKHFDPQYYDPDALHVTTRILISPIAYNTNLVKKEDAPKSFADLLDPKWAGKMVKGHPAYSGTIMNSTFQTARDLGWGYFEKLAKQRVLQVQSATDTPKKIALGERAVMVDGAGYLVIRNKEEGQPVEIVYPEEGTPLAGGPSAVFKAAPNPNAARLFQNWMHSREAQQLLVDWARQYSPHRQTVEKPGIRKLADIKLMKEDPESVEKMGDEIKMRYAQIFKV
;
A
#
# COMPACT_ATOMS: atom_id res chain seq x y z
N MET A 1 79.41 32.60 -27.06
CA MET A 1 78.79 31.32 -26.61
C MET A 1 78.16 31.54 -25.22
N THR A 2 76.94 31.85 -25.13
CA THR A 2 76.21 32.18 -23.89
C THR A 2 75.19 31.07 -23.63
N LYS A 3 75.41 30.21 -22.63
CA LYS A 3 74.50 29.14 -22.22
C LYS A 3 73.39 29.71 -21.39
N HIS A 4 72.14 29.76 -21.87
CA HIS A 4 70.98 29.98 -21.10
C HIS A 4 70.66 28.76 -20.23
N ARG A 5 70.70 28.91 -18.92
CA ARG A 5 70.25 27.95 -17.93
C ARG A 5 68.73 28.21 -17.69
N PHE A 6 67.93 27.26 -18.03
CA PHE A 6 66.50 27.27 -17.64
C PHE A 6 66.39 27.05 -16.12
N SER A 7 65.71 27.99 -15.47
CA SER A 7 65.42 27.95 -14.04
C SER A 7 64.27 26.97 -13.76
N ARG A 8 64.36 26.23 -12.63
CA ARG A 8 63.32 25.33 -12.15
C ARG A 8 61.95 25.99 -11.93
N ARG A 9 61.88 27.34 -12.02
CA ARG A 9 60.64 28.13 -11.91
C ARG A 9 59.85 28.19 -13.22
N ASP A 10 60.49 27.99 -14.36
CA ASP A 10 59.84 28.13 -15.69
C ASP A 10 59.10 26.85 -16.11
N VAL A 11 59.26 25.76 -15.38
CA VAL A 11 58.58 24.46 -15.63
C VAL A 11 57.25 24.35 -14.88
N LEU A 12 56.97 25.25 -13.92
CA LEU A 12 55.75 25.19 -13.07
C LEU A 12 54.57 26.02 -13.57
N ASN A 13 54.71 26.78 -14.67
CA ASN A 13 53.67 27.65 -15.18
C ASN A 13 53.01 27.19 -16.49
N SER A 14 53.14 25.95 -16.89
CA SER A 14 52.55 25.45 -18.14
C SER A 14 51.72 24.17 -17.98
N ALA A 15 51.16 23.95 -16.79
CA ALA A 15 50.19 22.84 -16.56
C ALA A 15 48.94 23.30 -15.83
N THR A 16 48.30 24.34 -16.39
CA THR A 16 46.88 24.60 -16.06
C THR A 16 46.04 23.67 -16.94
N ALA A 17 46.08 22.36 -16.62
CA ALA A 17 45.11 21.44 -17.16
C ALA A 17 43.74 21.82 -16.60
N LEU A 18 42.84 22.26 -17.47
CA LEU A 18 41.39 22.31 -17.20
C LEU A 18 40.95 20.91 -16.76
N ALA A 19 40.93 20.65 -15.47
CA ALA A 19 40.13 19.57 -14.93
C ALA A 19 38.68 19.99 -15.08
N ALA A 20 38.07 19.73 -16.24
CA ALA A 20 36.65 19.68 -16.40
C ALA A 20 36.15 18.53 -15.50
N THR A 21 35.80 18.84 -14.27
CA THR A 21 34.98 17.97 -13.44
C THR A 21 33.63 17.81 -14.16
N VAL A 22 33.56 16.78 -15.00
CA VAL A 22 32.29 16.25 -15.45
C VAL A 22 31.62 15.77 -14.19
N PHE A 23 30.71 16.61 -13.65
CA PHE A 23 29.68 16.11 -12.73
C PHE A 23 28.89 15.10 -13.55
N ALA A 24 29.26 13.84 -13.47
CA ALA A 24 28.42 12.74 -13.88
C ALA A 24 27.22 12.78 -12.96
N SER A 25 26.19 13.53 -13.34
CA SER A 25 24.86 13.31 -12.80
C SER A 25 24.62 11.81 -12.97
N PRO A 26 24.19 11.07 -11.93
CA PRO A 26 23.87 9.68 -12.11
C PRO A 26 22.86 9.63 -13.25
N LEU A 27 23.22 8.97 -14.35
CA LEU A 27 22.30 8.68 -15.45
C LEU A 27 21.15 7.89 -14.79
N ARG A 28 20.06 8.59 -14.50
CA ARG A 28 18.82 7.93 -14.10
C ARG A 28 18.43 7.10 -15.30
N ALA A 29 18.48 5.78 -15.18
CA ALA A 29 18.00 4.91 -16.23
C ALA A 29 16.60 5.41 -16.61
N ALA A 30 16.36 5.62 -17.91
CA ALA A 30 15.04 5.98 -18.37
C ALA A 30 14.04 4.94 -17.85
N ALA A 31 12.87 5.39 -17.39
CA ALA A 31 11.82 4.46 -16.99
C ALA A 31 11.59 3.45 -18.11
N PRO A 32 11.36 2.16 -17.79
CA PRO A 32 11.15 1.15 -18.82
C PRO A 32 9.96 1.55 -19.70
N GLU A 33 10.03 1.20 -20.97
CA GLU A 33 8.92 1.39 -21.90
C GLU A 33 7.67 0.67 -21.39
N ALA A 34 6.51 1.29 -21.63
CA ALA A 34 5.23 0.72 -21.24
C ALA A 34 4.97 -0.59 -22.00
N SER A 35 4.58 -1.62 -21.28
CA SER A 35 4.40 -2.98 -21.79
C SER A 35 2.92 -3.34 -21.92
N ALA A 36 2.48 -3.67 -23.11
CA ALA A 36 1.14 -4.19 -23.39
C ALA A 36 1.05 -5.71 -23.11
N ILE A 37 -0.17 -6.23 -22.98
CA ILE A 37 -0.43 -7.66 -23.01
C ILE A 37 -0.34 -8.11 -24.49
N THR A 38 0.74 -8.81 -24.82
CA THR A 38 0.98 -9.35 -26.18
C THR A 38 0.69 -10.86 -26.23
N PRO A 39 0.37 -11.41 -27.41
CA PRO A 39 0.27 -12.85 -27.58
C PRO A 39 1.53 -13.62 -27.12
N ALA A 40 2.71 -13.05 -27.38
CA ALA A 40 3.99 -13.63 -26.94
C ALA A 40 4.12 -13.70 -25.40
N LEU A 41 3.69 -12.67 -24.68
CA LEU A 41 3.67 -12.68 -23.23
C LEU A 41 2.69 -13.72 -22.67
N VAL A 42 1.49 -13.81 -23.28
CA VAL A 42 0.48 -14.81 -22.89
C VAL A 42 1.00 -16.23 -23.09
N GLU A 43 1.60 -16.53 -24.24
CA GLU A 43 2.16 -17.87 -24.50
C GLU A 43 3.36 -18.19 -23.61
N ALA A 44 4.21 -17.23 -23.29
CA ALA A 44 5.30 -17.40 -22.34
C ALA A 44 4.79 -17.68 -20.91
N ALA A 45 3.76 -16.94 -20.46
CA ALA A 45 3.11 -17.16 -19.17
C ALA A 45 2.43 -18.55 -19.09
N LYS A 46 1.76 -18.99 -20.16
CA LYS A 46 1.18 -20.34 -20.23
C LYS A 46 2.23 -21.46 -20.12
N LYS A 47 3.43 -21.26 -20.68
CA LYS A 47 4.54 -22.21 -20.52
C LYS A 47 5.01 -22.32 -19.07
N GLU A 48 4.97 -21.23 -18.32
CA GLU A 48 5.24 -21.21 -16.86
C GLU A 48 4.09 -21.85 -16.08
N GLY A 49 2.86 -21.67 -16.54
CA GLY A 49 1.65 -22.36 -16.10
C GLY A 49 1.09 -21.92 -14.74
N LYS A 50 1.81 -21.10 -14.00
CA LYS A 50 1.42 -20.66 -12.64
C LYS A 50 2.14 -19.41 -12.19
N LEU A 51 1.60 -18.77 -11.13
CA LEU A 51 2.29 -17.76 -10.35
C LEU A 51 1.89 -17.78 -8.88
N ALA A 52 2.75 -17.29 -8.00
CA ALA A 52 2.47 -17.07 -6.58
C ALA A 52 2.17 -15.59 -6.32
N PHE A 53 0.95 -15.30 -5.88
CA PHE A 53 0.46 -13.97 -5.55
C PHE A 53 0.39 -13.79 -4.03
N TYR A 54 1.35 -13.08 -3.44
CA TYR A 54 1.32 -12.71 -2.04
C TYR A 54 0.51 -11.43 -1.86
N THR A 55 -0.51 -11.46 -1.00
CA THR A 55 -1.41 -10.32 -0.91
C THR A 55 -1.95 -10.02 0.49
N ALA A 56 -2.07 -8.72 0.78
CA ALA A 56 -2.79 -8.20 1.95
C ALA A 56 -4.27 -7.86 1.64
N MET A 57 -4.77 -8.16 0.46
CA MET A 57 -6.18 -8.01 0.11
C MET A 57 -7.07 -8.90 0.98
N ASP A 58 -8.35 -8.57 1.08
CA ASP A 58 -9.36 -9.50 1.61
C ASP A 58 -9.33 -10.80 0.80
N LEU A 59 -9.35 -11.95 1.50
CA LEU A 59 -9.15 -13.26 0.86
C LEU A 59 -10.19 -13.54 -0.22
N ALA A 60 -11.46 -13.32 0.07
CA ALA A 60 -12.55 -13.61 -0.88
C ALA A 60 -12.40 -12.76 -2.16
N PHE A 61 -11.93 -11.52 -2.04
CA PHE A 61 -11.67 -10.70 -3.21
C PHE A 61 -10.41 -11.17 -3.97
N ALA A 62 -9.33 -11.49 -3.26
CA ALA A 62 -8.10 -11.96 -3.89
C ALA A 62 -8.31 -13.28 -4.67
N GLU A 63 -9.07 -14.23 -4.11
CA GLU A 63 -9.43 -15.47 -4.77
C GLU A 63 -10.33 -15.25 -6.00
N ARG A 64 -11.30 -14.32 -5.89
CA ARG A 64 -12.15 -13.95 -7.02
C ARG A 64 -11.36 -13.25 -8.13
N LEU A 65 -10.42 -12.39 -7.78
CA LEU A 65 -9.52 -11.73 -8.74
C LEU A 65 -8.66 -12.78 -9.46
N ALA A 66 -8.07 -13.71 -8.70
CA ALA A 66 -7.28 -14.82 -9.24
C ALA A 66 -8.10 -15.68 -10.22
N LYS A 67 -9.30 -16.07 -9.82
CA LYS A 67 -10.21 -16.86 -10.67
C LYS A 67 -10.58 -16.14 -11.97
N THR A 68 -10.88 -14.83 -11.90
CA THR A 68 -11.19 -14.04 -13.11
C THR A 68 -9.99 -13.96 -14.05
N PHE A 69 -8.77 -13.84 -13.48
CA PHE A 69 -7.56 -13.90 -14.29
C PHE A 69 -7.38 -15.27 -14.97
N GLU A 70 -7.57 -16.37 -14.25
CA GLU A 70 -7.48 -17.74 -14.77
C GLU A 70 -8.51 -18.00 -15.88
N GLU A 71 -9.72 -17.48 -15.74
CA GLU A 71 -10.76 -17.54 -16.77
C GLU A 71 -10.37 -16.73 -18.01
N ARG A 72 -9.71 -15.59 -17.83
CA ARG A 72 -9.25 -14.71 -18.92
C ARG A 72 -8.01 -15.27 -19.64
N PHE A 73 -7.13 -15.96 -18.91
CA PHE A 73 -5.88 -16.52 -19.40
C PHE A 73 -5.75 -18.00 -19.03
N PRO A 74 -6.55 -18.88 -19.65
CA PRO A 74 -6.52 -20.31 -19.37
C PRO A 74 -5.11 -20.89 -19.55
N GLY A 75 -4.69 -21.71 -18.59
CA GLY A 75 -3.35 -22.30 -18.55
C GLY A 75 -2.35 -21.58 -17.65
N VAL A 76 -2.76 -20.50 -16.94
CA VAL A 76 -1.94 -19.83 -15.92
C VAL A 76 -2.70 -19.83 -14.60
N ALA A 77 -2.32 -20.68 -13.66
CA ALA A 77 -2.94 -20.76 -12.32
C ALA A 77 -2.34 -19.72 -11.36
N VAL A 78 -3.17 -19.16 -10.48
CA VAL A 78 -2.75 -18.18 -9.47
C VAL A 78 -2.84 -18.77 -8.07
N ARG A 79 -1.71 -19.00 -7.43
CA ARG A 79 -1.67 -19.40 -6.03
C ARG A 79 -1.73 -18.16 -5.14
N VAL A 80 -2.87 -17.93 -4.53
CA VAL A 80 -3.08 -16.82 -3.59
C VAL A 80 -2.52 -17.17 -2.22
N GLU A 81 -1.59 -16.35 -1.73
CA GLU A 81 -1.00 -16.42 -0.38
C GLU A 81 -1.38 -15.16 0.39
N ARG A 82 -2.46 -15.25 1.17
CA ARG A 82 -2.99 -14.09 1.92
C ARG A 82 -2.46 -14.02 3.34
N SER A 83 -1.89 -12.85 3.71
CA SER A 83 -1.55 -12.54 5.10
C SER A 83 -1.67 -11.03 5.37
N GLY A 84 -1.45 -10.58 6.61
CA GLY A 84 -1.28 -9.16 6.91
C GLY A 84 -0.03 -8.59 6.23
N ALA A 85 -0.07 -7.31 5.86
CA ALA A 85 0.99 -6.68 5.07
C ALA A 85 2.38 -6.80 5.74
N GLU A 86 2.45 -6.57 7.05
CA GLU A 86 3.70 -6.69 7.83
C GLU A 86 4.25 -8.13 7.85
N ARG A 87 3.37 -9.13 7.92
CA ARG A 87 3.79 -10.53 7.87
C ARG A 87 4.29 -10.93 6.49
N ILE A 88 3.65 -10.43 5.42
CA ILE A 88 4.13 -10.61 4.03
C ILE A 88 5.51 -9.99 3.89
N PHE A 89 5.70 -8.77 4.39
CA PHE A 89 6.98 -8.08 4.34
C PHE A 89 8.09 -8.89 5.04
N THR A 90 7.84 -9.35 6.25
CA THR A 90 8.78 -10.18 7.03
C THR A 90 9.06 -11.51 6.34
N ARG A 91 8.03 -12.19 5.81
CA ARG A 91 8.18 -13.46 5.08
C ARG A 91 9.06 -13.30 3.85
N ILE A 92 8.81 -12.28 3.03
CA ILE A 92 9.62 -12.01 1.83
C ILE A 92 11.08 -11.73 2.22
N ALA A 93 11.33 -10.97 3.30
CA ALA A 93 12.68 -10.72 3.78
C ALA A 93 13.39 -12.01 4.21
N GLN A 94 12.69 -12.93 4.88
CA GLN A 94 13.21 -14.24 5.27
C GLN A 94 13.48 -15.14 4.05
N GLU A 95 12.58 -15.19 3.09
CA GLU A 95 12.73 -15.96 1.85
C GLU A 95 13.96 -15.47 1.06
N TYR A 96 14.09 -14.16 0.84
CA TYR A 96 15.25 -13.58 0.17
C TYR A 96 16.56 -13.78 0.94
N GLY A 97 16.53 -13.64 2.27
CA GLY A 97 17.69 -13.92 3.14
C GLY A 97 18.14 -15.38 3.11
N GLY A 98 17.19 -16.31 2.91
CA GLY A 98 17.43 -17.74 2.73
C GLY A 98 17.72 -18.16 1.28
N ASN A 99 17.77 -17.21 0.34
CA ASN A 99 17.86 -17.47 -1.11
C ASN A 99 16.73 -18.38 -1.63
N ILE A 100 15.54 -18.23 -1.04
CA ILE A 100 14.32 -18.94 -1.39
C ILE A 100 13.46 -17.97 -2.18
N ASN A 101 13.25 -18.25 -3.47
CA ASN A 101 12.46 -17.40 -4.34
C ASN A 101 11.11 -18.06 -4.62
N VAL A 102 10.06 -17.61 -3.96
CA VAL A 102 8.69 -18.16 -4.09
C VAL A 102 7.73 -17.14 -4.66
N VAL A 103 7.84 -15.89 -4.23
CA VAL A 103 6.91 -14.84 -4.63
C VAL A 103 7.16 -14.38 -6.06
N ASP A 104 6.12 -14.36 -6.88
CA ASP A 104 6.14 -13.78 -8.23
C ASP A 104 5.63 -12.33 -8.21
N VAL A 105 4.46 -12.12 -7.62
CA VAL A 105 3.80 -10.81 -7.50
C VAL A 105 3.37 -10.59 -6.06
N VAL A 106 3.57 -9.38 -5.56
CA VAL A 106 3.01 -8.95 -4.27
C VAL A 106 1.97 -7.85 -4.48
N ASN A 107 0.94 -7.82 -3.64
CA ASN A 107 0.15 -6.63 -3.38
C ASN A 107 0.07 -6.41 -1.85
N THR A 108 0.74 -5.38 -1.37
CA THR A 108 0.73 -4.99 0.04
C THR A 108 -0.30 -3.88 0.33
N ALA A 109 -0.36 -3.40 1.55
CA ALA A 109 -1.18 -2.26 1.98
C ALA A 109 -0.32 -1.17 2.61
N ASP A 110 0.97 -1.12 2.23
CA ASP A 110 1.93 -0.14 2.70
C ASP A 110 3.02 0.08 1.63
N GLN A 111 3.15 1.31 1.14
CA GLN A 111 4.17 1.67 0.15
C GLN A 111 5.59 1.64 0.74
N ALA A 112 5.74 1.82 2.06
CA ALA A 112 7.03 1.73 2.74
C ALA A 112 7.75 0.39 2.48
N HIS A 113 7.00 -0.71 2.34
CA HIS A 113 7.55 -2.01 1.98
C HIS A 113 8.25 -1.99 0.61
N CYS A 114 7.63 -1.33 -0.38
CA CYS A 114 8.23 -1.21 -1.71
C CYS A 114 9.50 -0.37 -1.71
N ILE A 115 9.60 0.64 -0.84
CA ILE A 115 10.82 1.44 -0.66
C ILE A 115 11.98 0.54 -0.20
N VAL A 116 11.74 -0.34 0.78
CA VAL A 116 12.75 -1.29 1.27
C VAL A 116 13.14 -2.29 0.20
N TRP A 117 12.16 -2.92 -0.49
CA TRP A 117 12.43 -3.89 -1.55
C TRP A 117 13.17 -3.26 -2.74
N LYS A 118 12.82 -2.01 -3.10
CA LYS A 118 13.53 -1.22 -4.12
C LYS A 118 14.99 -0.99 -3.73
N ARG A 119 15.25 -0.53 -2.50
CA ARG A 119 16.60 -0.30 -1.96
C ARG A 119 17.46 -1.57 -1.98
N ASN A 120 16.84 -2.72 -1.69
CA ASN A 120 17.52 -4.01 -1.72
C ASN A 120 17.69 -4.58 -3.13
N GLY A 121 17.15 -3.93 -4.17
CA GLY A 121 17.23 -4.41 -5.56
C GLY A 121 16.42 -5.69 -5.83
N TRP A 122 15.35 -5.93 -5.05
CA TRP A 122 14.55 -7.15 -5.15
C TRP A 122 13.41 -7.05 -6.18
N LEU A 123 13.05 -5.84 -6.60
CA LEU A 123 11.95 -5.61 -7.52
C LEU A 123 12.43 -5.59 -8.98
N ALA A 124 11.59 -6.08 -9.87
CA ALA A 124 11.78 -5.99 -11.32
C ALA A 124 11.08 -4.75 -11.86
N PRO A 125 11.73 -3.94 -12.69
CA PRO A 125 11.05 -2.83 -13.36
C PRO A 125 10.04 -3.36 -14.36
N TYR A 126 8.79 -2.92 -14.23
CA TYR A 126 7.72 -3.29 -15.15
C TYR A 126 6.59 -2.26 -15.12
N LEU A 127 6.38 -1.57 -16.23
CA LEU A 127 5.33 -0.57 -16.39
C LEU A 127 4.20 -1.11 -17.30
N PRO A 128 3.04 -1.50 -16.76
CA PRO A 128 1.88 -1.83 -17.57
C PRO A 128 1.44 -0.65 -18.46
N GLU A 129 1.03 -0.93 -19.68
CA GLU A 129 0.60 0.09 -20.64
C GLU A 129 -0.60 0.91 -20.10
N GLU A 130 -1.58 0.26 -19.47
CA GLU A 130 -2.73 0.92 -18.84
C GLU A 130 -2.30 1.89 -17.74
N VAL A 131 -1.26 1.55 -16.97
CA VAL A 131 -0.70 2.44 -15.95
C VAL A 131 -0.12 3.68 -16.59
N ALA A 132 0.72 3.52 -17.60
CA ALA A 132 1.33 4.65 -18.32
C ALA A 132 0.29 5.60 -18.92
N LYS A 133 -0.85 5.07 -19.40
CA LYS A 133 -1.90 5.84 -20.07
C LYS A 133 -2.93 6.45 -19.11
N HIS A 134 -3.27 5.75 -18.03
CA HIS A 134 -4.50 6.03 -17.28
C HIS A 134 -4.31 6.22 -15.76
N PHE A 135 -3.08 6.15 -15.24
CA PHE A 135 -2.79 6.46 -13.85
C PHE A 135 -2.06 7.81 -13.75
N ASP A 136 -2.30 8.53 -12.66
CA ASP A 136 -1.47 9.69 -12.35
C ASP A 136 -0.06 9.23 -11.95
N PRO A 137 1.00 10.00 -12.30
CA PRO A 137 2.38 9.66 -11.95
C PRO A 137 2.63 9.43 -10.45
N GLN A 138 1.82 10.02 -9.59
CA GLN A 138 1.90 9.78 -8.14
C GLN A 138 1.57 8.33 -7.72
N TYR A 139 0.93 7.55 -8.57
CA TYR A 139 0.48 6.18 -8.27
C TYR A 139 1.44 5.10 -8.77
N TYR A 140 2.59 5.45 -9.31
CA TYR A 140 3.62 4.47 -9.66
C TYR A 140 5.03 5.00 -9.44
N ASP A 141 5.94 4.10 -9.17
CA ASP A 141 7.35 4.43 -8.98
C ASP A 141 7.97 4.94 -10.30
N PRO A 142 8.78 6.02 -10.27
CA PRO A 142 9.39 6.55 -11.49
C PRO A 142 10.31 5.57 -12.23
N ASP A 143 10.86 4.55 -11.52
CA ASP A 143 11.67 3.49 -12.11
C ASP A 143 10.80 2.25 -12.43
N ALA A 144 9.46 2.40 -12.37
CA ALA A 144 8.44 1.36 -12.62
C ALA A 144 8.61 0.08 -11.77
N LEU A 145 9.09 0.20 -10.54
CA LEU A 145 9.32 -0.93 -9.64
C LEU A 145 8.08 -1.34 -8.86
N HIS A 146 7.12 -0.45 -8.70
CA HIS A 146 5.80 -0.74 -8.11
C HIS A 146 4.72 0.20 -8.63
N VAL A 147 3.48 -0.23 -8.51
CA VAL A 147 2.29 0.53 -8.92
C VAL A 147 1.26 0.45 -7.81
N THR A 148 0.67 1.57 -7.41
CA THR A 148 -0.48 1.60 -6.52
C THR A 148 -1.68 0.99 -7.23
N THR A 149 -2.10 -0.19 -6.79
CA THR A 149 -3.22 -0.93 -7.39
C THR A 149 -4.56 -0.44 -6.86
N ARG A 150 -4.57 0.04 -5.62
CA ARG A 150 -5.79 0.41 -4.88
C ARG A 150 -5.51 1.49 -3.85
N ILE A 151 -6.52 2.29 -3.53
CA ILE A 151 -6.45 3.29 -2.47
C ILE A 151 -7.36 2.83 -1.33
N LEU A 152 -6.79 2.74 -0.14
CA LEU A 152 -7.44 2.30 1.08
C LEU A 152 -7.67 3.50 1.99
N ILE A 153 -8.84 3.60 2.58
CA ILE A 153 -9.14 4.61 3.60
C ILE A 153 -9.48 3.94 4.93
N SER A 154 -9.12 4.60 6.02
CA SER A 154 -9.33 4.13 7.40
C SER A 154 -10.24 5.08 8.17
N PRO A 155 -11.56 5.10 7.86
CA PRO A 155 -12.51 5.96 8.52
C PRO A 155 -12.89 5.44 9.91
N ILE A 156 -13.59 6.27 10.68
CA ILE A 156 -14.37 5.83 11.82
C ILE A 156 -15.62 5.09 11.30
N ALA A 157 -16.15 4.15 12.08
CA ALA A 157 -17.44 3.55 11.80
C ALA A 157 -18.13 3.14 13.10
N TYR A 158 -19.45 2.94 13.06
CA TYR A 158 -20.20 2.52 14.22
C TYR A 158 -21.30 1.52 13.87
N ASN A 159 -21.77 0.78 14.89
CA ASN A 159 -22.93 -0.10 14.77
C ASN A 159 -24.20 0.69 15.06
N THR A 160 -25.13 0.74 14.10
CA THR A 160 -26.35 1.56 14.16
C THR A 160 -27.42 1.02 15.14
N ASN A 161 -27.30 -0.25 15.57
CA ASN A 161 -28.15 -0.79 16.64
C ASN A 161 -27.66 -0.40 18.03
N LEU A 162 -26.37 -0.04 18.18
CA LEU A 162 -25.74 0.29 19.46
C LEU A 162 -25.52 1.79 19.66
N VAL A 163 -25.46 2.55 18.57
CA VAL A 163 -25.21 3.99 18.57
C VAL A 163 -26.20 4.67 17.65
N LYS A 164 -26.96 5.63 18.20
CA LYS A 164 -27.84 6.46 17.40
C LYS A 164 -27.04 7.43 16.55
N LYS A 165 -27.58 7.82 15.40
CA LYS A 165 -26.90 8.70 14.44
C LYS A 165 -26.48 10.05 15.05
N GLU A 166 -27.33 10.62 15.90
CA GLU A 166 -27.08 11.88 16.59
C GLU A 166 -25.95 11.80 17.64
N ASP A 167 -25.72 10.61 18.20
CA ASP A 167 -24.69 10.33 19.22
C ASP A 167 -23.38 9.83 18.63
N ALA A 168 -23.36 9.54 17.32
CA ALA A 168 -22.18 8.98 16.65
C ALA A 168 -20.99 9.96 16.67
N PRO A 169 -19.74 9.46 16.83
CA PRO A 169 -18.56 10.30 16.79
C PRO A 169 -18.39 10.90 15.38
N LYS A 170 -18.00 12.18 15.27
CA LYS A 170 -17.74 12.88 14.02
C LYS A 170 -16.25 13.13 13.78
N SER A 171 -15.46 12.98 14.81
CA SER A 171 -14.03 13.31 14.84
C SER A 171 -13.25 12.26 15.63
N PHE A 172 -11.94 12.22 15.46
CA PHE A 172 -11.06 11.45 16.33
C PHE A 172 -11.09 11.99 17.77
N ALA A 173 -11.29 13.31 17.94
CA ALA A 173 -11.43 13.92 19.26
C ALA A 173 -12.65 13.38 20.01
N ASP A 174 -13.78 13.14 19.33
CA ASP A 174 -14.99 12.58 19.94
C ASP A 174 -14.80 11.17 20.49
N LEU A 175 -13.84 10.40 19.95
CA LEU A 175 -13.50 9.06 20.45
C LEU A 175 -12.86 9.08 21.86
N LEU A 176 -12.44 10.24 22.32
CA LEU A 176 -11.87 10.44 23.66
C LEU A 176 -12.94 10.65 24.73
N ASP A 177 -14.21 10.80 24.36
CA ASP A 177 -15.32 10.91 25.30
C ASP A 177 -15.42 9.61 26.14
N PRO A 178 -15.49 9.69 27.49
CA PRO A 178 -15.62 8.53 28.37
C PRO A 178 -16.78 7.60 28.06
N LYS A 179 -17.83 8.08 27.38
CA LYS A 179 -18.97 7.24 26.95
C LYS A 179 -18.56 6.06 26.06
N TRP A 180 -17.38 6.15 25.39
CA TRP A 180 -16.85 5.12 24.51
C TRP A 180 -15.93 4.10 25.22
N ALA A 181 -15.66 4.26 26.50
CA ALA A 181 -14.77 3.39 27.24
C ALA A 181 -15.21 1.92 27.17
N GLY A 182 -14.33 1.03 26.67
CA GLY A 182 -14.57 -0.39 26.46
C GLY A 182 -15.50 -0.73 25.26
N LYS A 183 -15.96 0.26 24.50
CA LYS A 183 -16.89 0.07 23.37
C LYS A 183 -16.21 0.17 22.00
N MET A 184 -14.93 0.44 21.95
CA MET A 184 -14.19 0.66 20.69
C MET A 184 -13.30 -0.52 20.29
N VAL A 185 -13.02 -0.63 19.00
CA VAL A 185 -12.05 -1.53 18.41
C VAL A 185 -11.11 -0.79 17.47
N LYS A 186 -9.82 -1.17 17.49
CA LYS A 186 -8.76 -0.63 16.63
C LYS A 186 -7.83 -1.75 16.16
N GLY A 187 -7.31 -1.62 14.94
CA GLY A 187 -6.25 -2.48 14.46
C GLY A 187 -4.89 -2.16 15.08
N HIS A 188 -3.99 -3.15 15.12
CA HIS A 188 -2.64 -2.98 15.62
C HIS A 188 -1.66 -2.73 14.46
N PRO A 189 -0.81 -1.68 14.51
CA PRO A 189 0.08 -1.30 13.41
C PRO A 189 1.17 -2.34 13.09
N ALA A 190 1.57 -3.17 14.06
CA ALA A 190 2.58 -4.20 13.83
C ALA A 190 2.14 -5.38 12.93
N TYR A 191 0.86 -5.43 12.53
CA TYR A 191 0.36 -6.54 11.71
C TYR A 191 -0.28 -6.08 10.39
N SER A 192 -0.65 -4.80 10.28
CA SER A 192 -1.42 -4.28 9.17
C SER A 192 -0.84 -2.96 8.65
N GLY A 193 -0.39 -2.95 7.39
CA GLY A 193 0.11 -1.73 6.73
C GLY A 193 -0.93 -0.62 6.66
N THR A 194 -2.20 -0.94 6.43
CA THR A 194 -3.30 0.05 6.50
C THR A 194 -3.35 0.74 7.87
N ILE A 195 -3.23 -0.05 8.95
CA ILE A 195 -3.24 0.51 10.31
C ILE A 195 -1.92 1.21 10.65
N MET A 196 -0.79 0.75 10.11
CA MET A 196 0.49 1.44 10.23
C MET A 196 0.38 2.86 9.68
N ASN A 197 -0.10 2.99 8.44
CA ASN A 197 -0.30 4.29 7.81
C ASN A 197 -1.32 5.16 8.55
N SER A 198 -2.45 4.59 8.99
CA SER A 198 -3.44 5.29 9.81
C SER A 198 -2.84 5.77 11.14
N THR A 199 -2.07 4.93 11.82
CA THR A 199 -1.42 5.29 13.09
C THR A 199 -0.38 6.40 12.89
N PHE A 200 0.45 6.29 11.84
CA PHE A 200 1.44 7.31 11.51
C PHE A 200 0.76 8.68 11.25
N GLN A 201 -0.23 8.71 10.36
CA GLN A 201 -0.91 9.95 9.98
C GLN A 201 -1.64 10.58 11.16
N THR A 202 -2.33 9.78 11.97
CA THR A 202 -3.01 10.25 13.17
C THR A 202 -1.99 10.76 14.22
N ALA A 203 -0.86 10.08 14.40
CA ALA A 203 0.19 10.53 15.32
C ALA A 203 0.86 11.82 14.86
N ARG A 204 1.09 11.98 13.55
CA ARG A 204 1.66 13.19 12.96
C ARG A 204 0.73 14.40 13.15
N ASP A 205 -0.56 14.22 12.86
CA ASP A 205 -1.52 15.33 12.78
C ASP A 205 -2.15 15.65 14.15
N LEU A 206 -2.35 14.66 15.02
CA LEU A 206 -2.97 14.84 16.35
C LEU A 206 -2.00 14.65 17.53
N GLY A 207 -0.80 14.17 17.25
CA GLY A 207 0.21 13.88 18.26
C GLY A 207 -0.03 12.54 19.00
N TRP A 208 1.04 12.01 19.60
CA TRP A 208 0.97 10.78 20.40
C TRP A 208 0.11 10.89 21.64
N GLY A 209 -0.07 12.12 22.18
CA GLY A 209 -1.00 12.36 23.29
C GLY A 209 -2.45 11.98 23.00
N TYR A 210 -2.86 11.96 21.73
CA TYR A 210 -4.14 11.39 21.31
C TYR A 210 -4.22 9.90 21.65
N PHE A 211 -3.21 9.11 21.25
CA PHE A 211 -3.17 7.68 21.53
C PHE A 211 -3.06 7.36 23.03
N GLU A 212 -2.33 8.17 23.80
CA GLU A 212 -2.26 8.02 25.26
C GLU A 212 -3.63 8.21 25.93
N LYS A 213 -4.43 9.15 25.44
CA LYS A 213 -5.82 9.34 25.90
C LYS A 213 -6.73 8.21 25.40
N LEU A 214 -6.58 7.81 24.14
CA LEU A 214 -7.37 6.73 23.54
C LEU A 214 -7.12 5.39 24.24
N ALA A 215 -5.90 5.08 24.67
CA ALA A 215 -5.56 3.85 25.38
C ALA A 215 -6.30 3.75 26.72
N LYS A 216 -6.57 4.89 27.41
CA LYS A 216 -7.35 4.94 28.65
C LYS A 216 -8.80 4.52 28.43
N GLN A 217 -9.30 4.53 27.20
CA GLN A 217 -10.64 4.09 26.82
C GLN A 217 -10.78 2.56 26.72
N ARG A 218 -9.74 1.78 27.00
CA ARG A 218 -9.76 0.30 26.96
C ARG A 218 -10.22 -0.22 25.59
N VAL A 219 -9.61 0.28 24.52
CA VAL A 219 -9.90 -0.08 23.14
C VAL A 219 -9.48 -1.53 22.87
N LEU A 220 -10.38 -2.35 22.32
CA LEU A 220 -10.04 -3.71 21.88
C LEU A 220 -9.04 -3.63 20.71
N GLN A 221 -7.90 -4.34 20.85
CA GLN A 221 -6.90 -4.47 19.81
C GLN A 221 -7.15 -5.73 18.97
N VAL A 222 -7.10 -5.58 17.64
CA VAL A 222 -7.16 -6.70 16.69
C VAL A 222 -5.99 -6.63 15.70
N GLN A 223 -5.65 -7.77 15.08
CA GLN A 223 -4.45 -7.82 14.25
C GLN A 223 -4.64 -7.25 12.84
N SER A 224 -5.83 -7.34 12.28
CA SER A 224 -6.08 -6.94 10.89
C SER A 224 -7.01 -5.74 10.80
N ALA A 225 -6.74 -4.83 9.85
CA ALA A 225 -7.68 -3.78 9.46
C ALA A 225 -9.04 -4.34 9.01
N THR A 226 -9.09 -5.60 8.55
CA THR A 226 -10.33 -6.27 8.14
C THR A 226 -11.14 -6.84 9.30
N ASP A 227 -10.56 -6.93 10.49
CA ASP A 227 -11.26 -7.46 11.66
C ASP A 227 -12.10 -6.41 12.36
N THR A 228 -11.68 -5.14 12.32
CA THR A 228 -12.41 -4.05 12.99
C THR A 228 -13.84 -3.87 12.46
N PRO A 229 -14.12 -3.87 11.12
CA PRO A 229 -15.48 -3.84 10.62
C PRO A 229 -16.33 -5.04 11.02
N LYS A 230 -15.72 -6.23 11.12
CA LYS A 230 -16.43 -7.44 11.57
C LYS A 230 -16.89 -7.31 13.01
N LYS A 231 -16.03 -6.78 13.91
CA LYS A 231 -16.32 -6.60 15.33
C LYS A 231 -17.50 -5.65 15.56
N ILE A 232 -17.60 -4.57 14.79
CA ILE A 232 -18.75 -3.67 14.88
C ILE A 232 -20.00 -4.26 14.22
N ALA A 233 -19.89 -4.95 13.08
CA ALA A 233 -21.03 -5.60 12.41
C ALA A 233 -21.70 -6.65 13.31
N LEU A 234 -20.92 -7.43 14.06
CA LEU A 234 -21.39 -8.42 15.02
C LEU A 234 -21.90 -7.81 16.35
N GLY A 235 -21.75 -6.49 16.54
CA GLY A 235 -22.14 -5.84 17.80
C GLY A 235 -21.20 -6.10 18.99
N GLU A 236 -20.02 -6.72 18.77
CA GLU A 236 -19.04 -6.95 19.82
C GLU A 236 -18.43 -5.61 20.32
N ARG A 237 -18.38 -4.62 19.47
CA ARG A 237 -18.01 -3.23 19.78
C ARG A 237 -18.93 -2.27 19.07
N ALA A 238 -19.16 -1.14 19.70
CA ALA A 238 -20.05 -0.12 19.16
C ALA A 238 -19.38 0.76 18.09
N VAL A 239 -18.07 1.00 18.23
CA VAL A 239 -17.32 1.94 17.38
C VAL A 239 -16.01 1.34 16.92
N MET A 240 -15.71 1.50 15.63
CA MET A 240 -14.42 1.27 15.00
C MET A 240 -13.65 2.59 14.97
N VAL A 241 -12.46 2.60 15.58
CA VAL A 241 -11.57 3.78 15.57
C VAL A 241 -10.94 3.99 14.19
N ASP A 242 -10.45 2.91 13.59
CA ASP A 242 -9.91 2.82 12.24
C ASP A 242 -10.03 1.39 11.69
N GLY A 243 -9.85 1.23 10.39
CA GLY A 243 -9.93 -0.07 9.75
C GLY A 243 -10.24 0.01 8.27
N ALA A 244 -10.61 -1.13 7.70
CA ALA A 244 -10.91 -1.24 6.28
C ALA A 244 -12.28 -0.61 5.93
N GLY A 245 -12.27 0.64 5.49
CA GLY A 245 -13.50 1.39 5.15
C GLY A 245 -14.34 0.69 4.10
N TYR A 246 -13.72 0.07 3.11
CA TYR A 246 -14.41 -0.69 2.05
C TYR A 246 -15.24 -1.86 2.60
N LEU A 247 -14.81 -2.49 3.71
CA LEU A 247 -15.60 -3.55 4.35
C LEU A 247 -16.78 -3.00 5.12
N VAL A 248 -16.69 -1.80 5.68
CA VAL A 248 -17.86 -1.15 6.30
C VAL A 248 -18.91 -0.87 5.22
N ILE A 249 -18.48 -0.37 4.05
CA ILE A 249 -19.39 -0.11 2.92
C ILE A 249 -20.07 -1.40 2.47
N ARG A 250 -19.29 -2.48 2.28
CA ARG A 250 -19.82 -3.78 1.85
C ARG A 250 -20.77 -4.37 2.88
N ASN A 251 -20.41 -4.37 4.16
CA ASN A 251 -21.28 -4.84 5.23
C ASN A 251 -22.61 -4.08 5.28
N LYS A 252 -22.58 -2.76 5.07
CA LYS A 252 -23.80 -1.94 4.99
C LYS A 252 -24.68 -2.33 3.80
N GLU A 253 -24.08 -2.55 2.61
CA GLU A 253 -24.82 -3.02 1.43
C GLU A 253 -25.42 -4.42 1.62
N GLU A 254 -24.76 -5.27 2.43
CA GLU A 254 -25.25 -6.60 2.82
C GLU A 254 -26.28 -6.56 3.96
N GLY A 255 -26.74 -5.36 4.37
CA GLY A 255 -27.76 -5.16 5.39
C GLY A 255 -27.27 -5.24 6.83
N GLN A 256 -25.96 -5.25 7.06
CA GLN A 256 -25.41 -5.21 8.42
C GLN A 256 -25.61 -3.82 9.04
N PRO A 257 -25.84 -3.75 10.37
CA PRO A 257 -26.15 -2.49 11.05
C PRO A 257 -24.88 -1.65 11.29
N VAL A 258 -24.24 -1.19 10.23
CA VAL A 258 -23.01 -0.37 10.32
C VAL A 258 -23.13 0.89 9.49
N GLU A 259 -22.48 1.96 9.96
CA GLU A 259 -22.39 3.23 9.25
C GLU A 259 -20.96 3.77 9.30
N ILE A 260 -20.53 4.39 8.19
CA ILE A 260 -19.20 4.98 8.04
C ILE A 260 -19.22 6.46 8.41
N VAL A 261 -18.17 6.92 9.07
CA VAL A 261 -17.95 8.33 9.41
C VAL A 261 -16.58 8.75 8.92
N TYR A 262 -16.53 9.80 8.13
CA TYR A 262 -15.29 10.43 7.68
C TYR A 262 -14.92 11.53 8.68
N PRO A 263 -13.85 11.35 9.49
CA PRO A 263 -13.55 12.26 10.59
C PRO A 263 -13.20 13.67 10.11
N GLU A 264 -13.60 14.68 10.88
CA GLU A 264 -13.43 16.10 10.55
C GLU A 264 -11.97 16.51 10.40
N GLU A 265 -11.05 15.88 11.14
CA GLU A 265 -9.61 16.11 11.05
C GLU A 265 -9.03 15.64 9.70
N GLY A 266 -9.63 14.64 9.10
CA GLY A 266 -9.25 13.98 7.86
C GLY A 266 -9.24 12.47 8.02
N THR A 267 -9.54 11.77 6.94
CA THR A 267 -9.54 10.30 6.91
C THR A 267 -8.16 9.80 6.53
N PRO A 268 -7.52 8.95 7.35
CA PRO A 268 -6.25 8.32 6.97
C PRO A 268 -6.41 7.45 5.72
N LEU A 269 -5.37 7.45 4.89
CA LEU A 269 -5.34 6.63 3.67
C LEU A 269 -4.01 5.88 3.55
N ALA A 270 -4.01 4.84 2.72
CA ALA A 270 -2.82 4.10 2.33
C ALA A 270 -2.94 3.64 0.88
N GLY A 271 -1.90 3.84 0.10
CA GLY A 271 -1.73 3.19 -1.17
C GLY A 271 -1.48 1.69 -0.98
N GLY A 272 -2.19 0.87 -1.74
CA GLY A 272 -1.94 -0.57 -1.78
C GLY A 272 -1.13 -0.93 -3.02
N PRO A 273 0.21 -0.87 -2.98
CA PRO A 273 1.04 -1.11 -4.14
C PRO A 273 1.15 -2.59 -4.48
N SER A 274 1.43 -2.85 -5.75
CA SER A 274 1.87 -4.16 -6.24
C SER A 274 3.22 -4.05 -6.95
N ALA A 275 3.96 -5.15 -6.95
CA ALA A 275 5.27 -5.24 -7.58
C ALA A 275 5.54 -6.66 -8.07
N VAL A 276 6.34 -6.77 -9.13
CA VAL A 276 6.93 -8.02 -9.61
C VAL A 276 8.32 -8.17 -8.99
N PHE A 277 8.65 -9.36 -8.51
CA PHE A 277 9.98 -9.63 -7.96
C PHE A 277 11.00 -9.98 -9.05
N LYS A 278 12.25 -9.52 -8.85
CA LYS A 278 13.34 -9.76 -9.79
C LYS A 278 13.71 -11.24 -9.92
N ALA A 279 13.62 -11.97 -8.80
CA ALA A 279 13.90 -13.39 -8.71
C ALA A 279 12.61 -14.23 -8.79
N ALA A 280 11.53 -13.70 -9.36
CA ALA A 280 10.27 -14.40 -9.55
C ALA A 280 10.49 -15.72 -10.31
N PRO A 281 10.04 -16.89 -9.78
CA PRO A 281 10.14 -18.17 -10.48
C PRO A 281 9.38 -18.21 -11.82
N ASN A 282 8.30 -17.41 -11.93
CA ASN A 282 7.43 -17.39 -13.10
C ASN A 282 7.29 -15.92 -13.63
N PRO A 283 8.38 -15.34 -14.19
CA PRO A 283 8.43 -13.92 -14.49
C PRO A 283 7.47 -13.45 -15.59
N ASN A 284 7.10 -14.29 -16.54
CA ASN A 284 6.15 -13.94 -17.59
C ASN A 284 4.71 -14.00 -17.07
N ALA A 285 4.37 -15.01 -16.28
CA ALA A 285 3.08 -15.10 -15.61
C ALA A 285 2.89 -13.91 -14.61
N ALA A 286 3.96 -13.54 -13.89
CA ALA A 286 3.97 -12.38 -13.00
C ALA A 286 3.71 -11.08 -13.76
N ARG A 287 4.38 -10.84 -14.89
CA ARG A 287 4.17 -9.66 -15.74
C ARG A 287 2.78 -9.62 -16.35
N LEU A 288 2.28 -10.76 -16.82
CA LEU A 288 0.92 -10.88 -17.36
C LEU A 288 -0.12 -10.53 -16.28
N PHE A 289 0.02 -11.09 -15.07
CA PHE A 289 -0.88 -10.81 -13.95
C PHE A 289 -0.81 -9.36 -13.50
N GLN A 290 0.41 -8.80 -13.36
CA GLN A 290 0.62 -7.41 -13.01
C GLN A 290 -0.02 -6.46 -14.05
N ASN A 291 0.11 -6.77 -15.34
CA ASN A 291 -0.49 -5.99 -16.42
C ASN A 291 -2.02 -6.04 -16.36
N TRP A 292 -2.59 -7.24 -16.29
CA TRP A 292 -4.04 -7.41 -16.23
C TRP A 292 -4.66 -6.80 -14.97
N MET A 293 -4.01 -6.93 -13.80
CA MET A 293 -4.49 -6.38 -12.53
C MET A 293 -4.65 -4.85 -12.59
N HIS A 294 -3.90 -4.16 -13.45
CA HIS A 294 -4.00 -2.71 -13.66
C HIS A 294 -4.83 -2.33 -14.89
N SER A 295 -5.39 -3.30 -15.61
CA SER A 295 -6.32 -3.02 -16.70
C SER A 295 -7.61 -2.38 -16.18
N ARG A 296 -8.29 -1.63 -17.06
CA ARG A 296 -9.61 -1.08 -16.75
C ARG A 296 -10.59 -2.15 -16.24
N GLU A 297 -10.57 -3.35 -16.86
CA GLU A 297 -11.39 -4.49 -16.45
C GLU A 297 -11.16 -4.86 -14.98
N ALA A 298 -9.94 -5.21 -14.61
CA ALA A 298 -9.61 -5.62 -13.24
C ALA A 298 -9.78 -4.50 -12.22
N GLN A 299 -9.48 -3.26 -12.60
CA GLN A 299 -9.68 -2.10 -11.75
C GLN A 299 -11.17 -1.79 -11.52
N GLN A 300 -12.03 -2.04 -12.52
CA GLN A 300 -13.47 -1.92 -12.31
C GLN A 300 -14.01 -3.01 -11.38
N LEU A 301 -13.49 -4.25 -11.46
CA LEU A 301 -13.83 -5.31 -10.51
C LEU A 301 -13.44 -4.94 -9.07
N LEU A 302 -12.31 -4.27 -8.89
CA LEU A 302 -11.89 -3.73 -7.59
C LEU A 302 -12.93 -2.78 -7.00
N VAL A 303 -13.46 -1.87 -7.82
CA VAL A 303 -14.52 -0.94 -7.42
C VAL A 303 -15.83 -1.67 -7.14
N ASP A 304 -16.25 -2.54 -8.08
CA ASP A 304 -17.58 -3.15 -8.05
C ASP A 304 -17.72 -4.24 -6.98
N TRP A 305 -16.66 -5.02 -6.73
CA TRP A 305 -16.73 -6.14 -5.79
C TRP A 305 -16.11 -5.84 -4.43
N ALA A 306 -14.94 -5.18 -4.44
CA ALA A 306 -14.24 -4.91 -3.20
C ALA A 306 -14.64 -3.57 -2.54
N ARG A 307 -15.34 -2.69 -3.26
CA ARG A 307 -15.69 -1.33 -2.78
C ARG A 307 -14.46 -0.49 -2.43
N GLN A 308 -13.35 -0.73 -3.12
CA GLN A 308 -12.11 0.01 -2.96
C GLN A 308 -12.00 1.09 -4.05
N TYR A 309 -11.24 2.13 -3.76
CA TYR A 309 -10.97 3.18 -4.75
C TYR A 309 -9.84 2.74 -5.67
N SER A 310 -10.04 2.96 -6.96
CA SER A 310 -9.06 2.67 -8.01
C SER A 310 -8.30 3.94 -8.42
N PRO A 311 -6.98 3.90 -8.62
CA PRO A 311 -6.24 4.99 -9.23
C PRO A 311 -6.42 5.09 -10.76
N HIS A 312 -7.09 4.14 -11.40
CA HIS A 312 -7.32 4.12 -12.84
C HIS A 312 -8.42 5.11 -13.24
N ARG A 313 -8.07 6.15 -14.01
CA ARG A 313 -8.96 7.27 -14.36
C ARG A 313 -10.25 6.92 -15.12
N GLN A 314 -10.29 5.73 -15.75
CA GLN A 314 -11.47 5.28 -16.52
C GLN A 314 -12.42 4.38 -15.72
N THR A 315 -12.12 4.10 -14.44
CA THR A 315 -13.07 3.39 -13.59
C THR A 315 -14.22 4.29 -13.19
N VAL A 316 -15.39 3.70 -13.05
CA VAL A 316 -16.60 4.39 -12.61
C VAL A 316 -16.84 4.04 -11.14
N GLU A 317 -16.85 5.04 -10.28
CA GLU A 317 -17.16 4.86 -8.87
C GLU A 317 -18.61 4.38 -8.69
N LYS A 318 -18.80 3.47 -7.76
CA LYS A 318 -20.12 2.88 -7.54
C LYS A 318 -21.11 3.92 -6.98
N PRO A 319 -22.33 4.04 -7.52
CA PRO A 319 -23.36 4.92 -6.96
C PRO A 319 -23.62 4.62 -5.48
N GLY A 320 -23.83 5.68 -4.68
CA GLY A 320 -24.09 5.57 -3.24
C GLY A 320 -22.83 5.49 -2.36
N ILE A 321 -21.63 5.33 -2.95
CA ILE A 321 -20.36 5.45 -2.24
C ILE A 321 -19.87 6.90 -2.41
N ARG A 322 -19.38 7.50 -1.31
CA ARG A 322 -18.77 8.85 -1.38
C ARG A 322 -17.54 8.80 -2.26
N LYS A 323 -17.43 9.72 -3.22
CA LYS A 323 -16.26 9.81 -4.09
C LYS A 323 -15.02 10.14 -3.29
N LEU A 324 -13.88 9.58 -3.71
CA LEU A 324 -12.61 9.83 -3.03
C LEU A 324 -12.28 11.34 -2.98
N ALA A 325 -12.57 12.06 -4.04
CA ALA A 325 -12.36 13.51 -4.14
C ALA A 325 -13.22 14.34 -3.16
N ASP A 326 -14.33 13.78 -2.67
CA ASP A 326 -15.24 14.44 -1.72
C ASP A 326 -14.90 14.09 -0.26
N ILE A 327 -13.83 13.34 -0.01
CA ILE A 327 -13.37 12.95 1.31
C ILE A 327 -12.17 13.82 1.67
N LYS A 328 -12.23 14.47 2.85
CA LYS A 328 -11.05 15.10 3.41
C LYS A 328 -10.07 14.00 3.83
N LEU A 329 -8.97 13.90 3.12
CA LEU A 329 -7.94 12.89 3.37
C LEU A 329 -6.76 13.48 4.15
N MET A 330 -6.14 12.68 5.02
CA MET A 330 -4.82 12.96 5.56
C MET A 330 -3.77 12.74 4.47
N LYS A 331 -2.57 13.31 4.64
CA LYS A 331 -1.49 13.17 3.66
C LYS A 331 -0.72 11.87 3.89
N GLU A 332 -0.56 11.09 2.84
CA GLU A 332 0.32 9.92 2.83
C GLU A 332 1.80 10.34 2.82
N ASP A 333 2.65 9.59 3.51
CA ASP A 333 4.10 9.81 3.57
C ASP A 333 4.82 8.47 3.80
N PRO A 334 4.95 7.65 2.75
CA PRO A 334 5.53 6.32 2.88
C PRO A 334 7.03 6.33 3.24
N GLU A 335 7.76 7.39 2.91
CA GLU A 335 9.17 7.52 3.29
C GLU A 335 9.34 7.71 4.79
N SER A 336 8.48 8.52 5.40
CA SER A 336 8.46 8.69 6.86
C SER A 336 7.97 7.43 7.57
N VAL A 337 6.98 6.73 7.00
CA VAL A 337 6.52 5.42 7.53
C VAL A 337 7.65 4.41 7.50
N GLU A 338 8.43 4.35 6.41
CA GLU A 338 9.58 3.45 6.31
C GLU A 338 10.64 3.72 7.38
N LYS A 339 10.96 5.00 7.59
CA LYS A 339 11.98 5.41 8.58
C LYS A 339 11.54 5.21 10.02
N MET A 340 10.26 5.40 10.30
CA MET A 340 9.71 5.43 11.67
C MET A 340 8.93 4.17 12.05
N GLY A 341 8.80 3.19 11.16
CA GLY A 341 7.93 2.03 11.34
C GLY A 341 8.17 1.27 12.64
N ASP A 342 9.42 1.00 12.99
CA ASP A 342 9.77 0.31 14.22
C ASP A 342 9.51 1.16 15.47
N GLU A 343 9.79 2.46 15.42
CA GLU A 343 9.45 3.39 16.49
C GLU A 343 7.94 3.46 16.72
N ILE A 344 7.16 3.53 15.65
CA ILE A 344 5.69 3.53 15.72
C ILE A 344 5.19 2.25 16.41
N LYS A 345 5.67 1.08 15.99
CA LYS A 345 5.29 -0.22 16.59
C LYS A 345 5.62 -0.27 18.08
N MET A 346 6.84 0.11 18.43
CA MET A 346 7.32 0.12 19.82
C MET A 346 6.50 1.08 20.69
N ARG A 347 6.34 2.32 20.24
CA ARG A 347 5.61 3.36 20.99
C ARG A 347 4.14 3.01 21.15
N TYR A 348 3.53 2.49 20.08
CA TYR A 348 2.15 2.02 20.12
C TYR A 348 1.97 0.89 21.15
N ALA A 349 2.85 -0.13 21.13
CA ALA A 349 2.81 -1.24 22.08
C ALA A 349 2.97 -0.77 23.52
N GLN A 350 3.85 0.19 23.80
CA GLN A 350 4.03 0.78 25.14
C GLN A 350 2.76 1.51 25.62
N ILE A 351 2.12 2.30 24.75
CA ILE A 351 0.93 3.09 25.09
C ILE A 351 -0.28 2.17 25.37
N PHE A 352 -0.52 1.19 24.49
CA PHE A 352 -1.67 0.28 24.61
C PHE A 352 -1.40 -0.96 25.47
N LYS A 353 -0.15 -1.20 25.88
CA LYS A 353 0.31 -2.37 26.69
C LYS A 353 -0.01 -3.70 26.00
N VAL A 354 0.32 -3.81 24.71
CA VAL A 354 0.04 -4.96 23.83
C VAL A 354 1.30 -5.43 23.10
#